data_5e176d0b92bff27f8c2dbd623433fd9b
#
_entry.id   5e176d0b92bff27f8c2dbd623433fd9b
#
_cell.length_a   1.000
_cell.length_b   1.000
_cell.length_c   1.000
_cell.angle_alpha   90.00
_cell.angle_beta   90.00
_cell.angle_gamma   90.00
#
_symmetry.space_group_name_H-M   'P 1'
#
loop_
_entity.id
_entity.type
_entity.pdbx_description
1 polymer ?
#
loop_
_entity_poly.entity_id
_entity_poly.type
_entity_poly.pdbx_seq_one_letter_code
_entity_poly.pdbx_strand_id
1 'polypeptide(L)'
;MIILLTGASHTGKTALAQKLLEKYKYPYLSIDHLKMGLIRSGNTILTPVSDEKALTDYLWPIVSEMIKTVIENGQNLIIEGCYIPFEWSKDFGTEYLKNIKYYCLVMSNKYIMNHFGDIKKYASIVENRMDDESCTIETVLQDNAKILEQCQIYKVNYLLIDDEYQVDIEL
;
A
#
# COMPACT_ATOMS: atom_id res chain seq x y z
N MET A 1 6.71 -14.98 6.91
CA MET A 1 6.48 -14.43 5.54
C MET A 1 5.96 -13.02 5.66
N ILE A 2 6.47 -12.12 4.84
CA ILE A 2 6.01 -10.73 4.74
C ILE A 2 5.26 -10.54 3.42
N ILE A 3 4.15 -9.78 3.47
CA ILE A 3 3.40 -9.37 2.29
C ILE A 3 3.39 -7.86 2.25
N LEU A 4 3.97 -7.27 1.21
CA LEU A 4 3.93 -5.84 0.95
C LEU A 4 2.79 -5.54 -0.01
N LEU A 5 1.85 -4.70 0.41
CA LEU A 5 0.72 -4.25 -0.39
C LEU A 5 0.82 -2.74 -0.62
N THR A 6 1.04 -2.33 -1.85
CA THR A 6 1.10 -0.92 -2.23
C THR A 6 0.18 -0.60 -3.42
N GLY A 7 0.21 0.60 -3.91
CA GLY A 7 -0.62 1.09 -5.03
C GLY A 7 -1.18 2.47 -4.74
N ALA A 8 -1.85 3.07 -5.71
CA ALA A 8 -2.48 4.38 -5.58
C ALA A 8 -3.51 4.43 -4.44
N SER A 9 -3.86 5.63 -4.00
CA SER A 9 -4.98 5.81 -3.07
C SER A 9 -6.26 5.18 -3.65
N HIS A 10 -7.15 4.72 -2.78
CA HIS A 10 -8.45 4.13 -3.13
C HIS A 10 -8.41 2.79 -3.88
N THR A 11 -7.25 2.15 -4.09
CA THR A 11 -7.15 0.84 -4.76
C THR A 11 -7.55 -0.35 -3.88
N GLY A 12 -7.99 -0.12 -2.63
CA GLY A 12 -8.47 -1.18 -1.74
C GLY A 12 -7.37 -1.96 -1.01
N LYS A 13 -6.17 -1.40 -0.84
CA LYS A 13 -5.06 -2.03 -0.09
C LYS A 13 -5.47 -2.51 1.29
N THR A 14 -6.08 -1.64 2.09
CA THR A 14 -6.52 -1.96 3.46
C THR A 14 -7.62 -3.03 3.48
N ALA A 15 -8.54 -3.00 2.51
CA ALA A 15 -9.57 -4.04 2.37
C ALA A 15 -8.95 -5.40 2.02
N LEU A 16 -7.94 -5.43 1.13
CA LEU A 16 -7.20 -6.65 0.81
C LEU A 16 -6.40 -7.13 2.02
N ALA A 17 -5.74 -6.25 2.76
CA ALA A 17 -5.02 -6.61 3.98
C ALA A 17 -5.95 -7.24 5.01
N GLN A 18 -7.15 -6.68 5.19
CA GLN A 18 -8.19 -7.24 6.07
C GLN A 18 -8.64 -8.64 5.59
N LYS A 19 -8.89 -8.83 4.29
CA LYS A 19 -9.23 -10.12 3.70
C LYS A 19 -8.14 -11.18 3.94
N LEU A 20 -6.88 -10.80 3.77
CA LEU A 20 -5.75 -11.69 4.01
C LEU A 20 -5.57 -12.02 5.51
N LEU A 21 -5.79 -11.05 6.41
CA LEU A 21 -5.83 -11.29 7.85
C LEU A 21 -6.91 -12.34 8.19
N GLU A 22 -8.10 -12.23 7.63
CA GLU A 22 -9.19 -13.17 7.88
C GLU A 22 -8.90 -14.56 7.32
N LYS A 23 -8.31 -14.64 6.13
CA LYS A 23 -8.00 -15.91 5.42
C LYS A 23 -6.80 -16.63 6.04
N TYR A 24 -5.68 -15.93 6.27
CA TYR A 24 -4.40 -16.52 6.66
C TYR A 24 -4.01 -16.28 8.12
N LYS A 25 -4.79 -15.48 8.84
CA LYS A 25 -4.49 -15.08 10.24
C LYS A 25 -3.14 -14.32 10.37
N TYR A 26 -2.71 -13.65 9.29
CA TYR A 26 -1.54 -12.78 9.33
C TYR A 26 -1.97 -11.38 9.79
N PRO A 27 -1.39 -10.84 10.86
CA PRO A 27 -1.67 -9.45 11.25
C PRO A 27 -1.23 -8.50 10.14
N TYR A 28 -1.83 -7.30 10.09
CA TYR A 28 -1.35 -6.27 9.19
C TYR A 28 -0.99 -4.97 9.91
N LEU A 29 -0.01 -4.28 9.35
CA LEU A 29 0.40 -2.93 9.71
C LEU A 29 0.05 -1.98 8.57
N SER A 30 -0.78 -0.97 8.86
CA SER A 30 -0.96 0.18 7.97
C SER A 30 0.16 1.19 8.22
N ILE A 31 0.90 1.55 7.15
CA ILE A 31 1.94 2.58 7.24
C ILE A 31 1.30 3.95 7.55
N ASP A 32 0.04 4.17 7.16
CA ASP A 32 -0.71 5.38 7.53
C ASP A 32 -0.92 5.49 9.04
N HIS A 33 -1.19 4.38 9.73
CA HIS A 33 -1.27 4.37 11.20
C HIS A 33 0.07 4.70 11.84
N LEU A 34 1.17 4.11 11.33
CA LEU A 34 2.53 4.43 11.79
C LEU A 34 2.85 5.91 11.56
N LYS A 35 2.57 6.44 10.36
CA LYS A 35 2.71 7.86 10.01
C LYS A 35 2.00 8.76 11.02
N MET A 36 0.72 8.52 11.25
CA MET A 36 -0.06 9.33 12.17
C MET A 36 0.40 9.20 13.62
N GLY A 37 0.87 8.02 14.02
CA GLY A 37 1.46 7.80 15.34
C GLY A 37 2.72 8.65 15.54
N LEU A 38 3.64 8.66 14.58
CA LEU A 38 4.88 9.44 14.64
C LEU A 38 4.64 10.94 14.58
N ILE A 39 3.70 11.41 13.75
CA ILE A 39 3.33 12.82 13.65
C ILE A 39 2.69 13.30 14.96
N ARG A 40 1.67 12.60 15.47
CA ARG A 40 0.92 13.01 16.67
C ARG A 40 1.75 12.93 17.94
N SER A 41 2.73 12.05 18.00
CA SER A 41 3.66 11.94 19.13
C SER A 41 4.82 12.94 19.09
N GLY A 42 4.91 13.76 18.02
CA GLY A 42 5.96 14.78 17.88
C GLY A 42 7.34 14.19 17.50
N ASN A 43 7.41 12.95 17.02
CA ASN A 43 8.66 12.33 16.60
C ASN A 43 9.11 12.74 15.18
N THR A 44 8.39 13.62 14.52
CA THR A 44 8.74 14.20 13.22
C THR A 44 8.14 15.58 13.07
N ILE A 45 8.77 16.42 12.25
CA ILE A 45 8.25 17.72 11.82
C ILE A 45 7.35 17.61 10.58
N LEU A 46 7.28 16.43 9.96
CA LEU A 46 6.40 16.18 8.83
C LEU A 46 4.94 16.24 9.26
N THR A 47 4.07 16.54 8.31
CA THR A 47 2.62 16.63 8.49
C THR A 47 1.92 15.61 7.59
N PRO A 48 0.62 15.33 7.80
CA PRO A 48 -0.12 14.41 6.92
C PRO A 48 -0.16 14.83 5.45
N VAL A 49 0.03 16.13 5.17
CA VAL A 49 0.03 16.72 3.82
C VAL A 49 1.44 17.08 3.32
N SER A 50 2.49 16.62 3.99
CA SER A 50 3.85 16.73 3.49
C SER A 50 4.03 15.97 2.19
N ASP A 51 5.04 16.35 1.42
CA ASP A 51 5.40 15.68 0.16
C ASP A 51 5.51 14.15 0.35
N GLU A 52 4.94 13.39 -0.58
CA GLU A 52 4.90 11.92 -0.54
C GLU A 52 6.29 11.31 -0.49
N LYS A 53 7.24 11.90 -1.25
CA LYS A 53 8.63 11.43 -1.22
C LYS A 53 9.26 11.65 0.15
N ALA A 54 9.07 12.82 0.76
CA ALA A 54 9.59 13.11 2.08
C ALA A 54 9.00 12.17 3.15
N LEU A 55 7.70 11.86 3.05
CA LEU A 55 7.06 10.87 3.93
C LEU A 55 7.62 9.47 3.70
N THR A 56 7.82 9.06 2.45
CA THR A 56 8.41 7.76 2.11
C THR A 56 9.84 7.65 2.64
N ASP A 57 10.67 8.65 2.39
CA ASP A 57 12.07 8.70 2.84
C ASP A 57 12.20 8.63 4.38
N TYR A 58 11.20 9.12 5.10
CA TYR A 58 11.16 9.05 6.56
C TYR A 58 10.60 7.73 7.10
N LEU A 59 9.52 7.24 6.51
CA LEU A 59 8.79 6.06 7.03
C LEU A 59 9.41 4.75 6.62
N TRP A 60 9.89 4.64 5.37
CA TRP A 60 10.37 3.38 4.83
C TRP A 60 11.57 2.80 5.57
N PRO A 61 12.59 3.57 5.99
CA PRO A 61 13.68 3.03 6.81
C PRO A 61 13.20 2.38 8.12
N ILE A 62 12.16 2.94 8.75
CA ILE A 62 11.57 2.37 9.97
C ILE A 62 10.87 1.05 9.64
N VAL A 63 10.05 1.05 8.60
CA VAL A 63 9.28 -0.12 8.16
C VAL A 63 10.21 -1.25 7.72
N SER A 64 11.29 -0.96 6.98
CA SER A 64 12.23 -1.98 6.53
C SER A 64 12.95 -2.69 7.68
N GLU A 65 13.33 -1.97 8.74
CA GLU A 65 13.92 -2.60 9.94
C GLU A 65 12.90 -3.41 10.75
N MET A 66 11.63 -2.96 10.80
CA MET A 66 10.55 -3.77 11.39
C MET A 66 10.36 -5.08 10.62
N ILE A 67 10.41 -5.04 9.27
CA ILE A 67 10.32 -6.23 8.42
C ILE A 67 11.42 -7.23 8.75
N LYS A 68 12.68 -6.77 8.84
CA LYS A 68 13.81 -7.63 9.20
C LYS A 68 13.58 -8.32 10.54
N THR A 69 13.18 -7.55 11.55
CA THR A 69 12.88 -8.07 12.89
C THR A 69 11.78 -9.14 12.87
N VAL A 70 10.70 -8.92 12.11
CA VAL A 70 9.59 -9.89 11.98
C VAL A 70 10.07 -11.18 11.30
N ILE A 71 10.92 -11.08 10.28
CA ILE A 71 11.51 -12.25 9.59
C ILE A 71 12.43 -13.03 10.53
N GLU A 72 13.31 -12.33 11.24
CA GLU A 72 14.25 -12.93 12.22
C GLU A 72 13.51 -13.68 13.33
N ASN A 73 12.35 -13.19 13.74
CA ASN A 73 11.49 -13.84 14.72
C ASN A 73 10.61 -14.97 14.14
N GLY A 74 10.73 -15.29 12.85
CA GLY A 74 9.92 -16.31 12.19
C GLY A 74 8.43 -15.99 12.12
N GLN A 75 8.06 -14.72 12.21
CA GLN A 75 6.67 -14.25 12.20
C GLN A 75 6.16 -13.93 10.81
N ASN A 76 4.85 -13.76 10.69
CA ASN A 76 4.17 -13.32 9.48
C ASN A 76 3.61 -11.92 9.68
N LEU A 77 3.66 -11.07 8.65
CA LEU A 77 3.11 -9.73 8.69
C LEU A 77 2.70 -9.27 7.29
N ILE A 78 1.55 -8.64 7.19
CA ILE A 78 1.13 -7.87 6.01
C ILE A 78 1.44 -6.40 6.29
N ILE A 79 2.07 -5.71 5.35
CA ILE A 79 2.33 -4.27 5.44
C ILE A 79 1.65 -3.61 4.26
N GLU A 80 0.79 -2.64 4.54
CA GLU A 80 0.07 -1.93 3.49
C GLU A 80 0.28 -0.41 3.59
N GLY A 81 0.33 0.24 2.43
CA GLY A 81 0.41 1.69 2.33
C GLY A 81 1.02 2.19 1.03
N CYS A 82 0.95 3.51 0.82
CA CYS A 82 1.52 4.16 -0.35
C CYS A 82 3.04 4.38 -0.23
N TYR A 83 3.60 4.31 0.98
CA TYR A 83 4.99 4.71 1.28
C TYR A 83 5.99 3.55 1.17
N ILE A 84 5.72 2.58 0.30
CA ILE A 84 6.63 1.48 -0.04
C ILE A 84 7.29 1.83 -1.38
N PRO A 85 8.60 2.10 -1.43
CA PRO A 85 9.27 2.50 -2.67
C PRO A 85 9.32 1.35 -3.67
N PHE A 86 9.30 1.65 -4.97
CA PHE A 86 9.40 0.63 -6.02
C PHE A 86 10.74 -0.13 -5.97
N GLU A 87 11.77 0.50 -5.46
CA GLU A 87 13.10 -0.08 -5.28
C GLU A 87 13.29 -0.80 -3.93
N TRP A 88 12.21 -1.07 -3.21
CA TRP A 88 12.17 -1.66 -1.87
C TRP A 88 13.15 -2.82 -1.65
N SER A 89 13.38 -3.62 -2.69
CA SER A 89 14.24 -4.82 -2.59
C SER A 89 15.71 -4.50 -2.36
N LYS A 90 16.16 -3.27 -2.65
CA LYS A 90 17.55 -2.84 -2.43
C LYS A 90 17.93 -2.77 -0.95
N ASP A 91 16.95 -2.63 -0.06
CA ASP A 91 17.15 -2.48 1.38
C ASP A 91 17.25 -3.82 2.12
N PHE A 92 17.16 -4.94 1.37
CA PHE A 92 17.16 -6.29 1.93
C PHE A 92 18.24 -7.18 1.31
N GLY A 93 18.96 -7.91 2.17
CA GLY A 93 19.82 -9.00 1.74
C GLY A 93 19.01 -10.20 1.22
N THR A 94 19.68 -11.10 0.50
CA THR A 94 19.04 -12.29 -0.11
C THR A 94 18.33 -13.19 0.91
N GLU A 95 18.80 -13.21 2.15
CA GLU A 95 18.21 -13.96 3.27
C GLU A 95 16.83 -13.45 3.67
N TYR A 96 16.58 -12.14 3.52
CA TYR A 96 15.27 -11.52 3.77
C TYR A 96 14.36 -11.63 2.56
N LEU A 97 14.88 -11.34 1.35
CA LEU A 97 14.10 -11.27 0.10
C LEU A 97 13.27 -12.52 -0.17
N LYS A 98 13.80 -13.71 0.14
CA LYS A 98 13.08 -14.99 -0.01
C LYS A 98 11.80 -15.11 0.84
N ASN A 99 11.66 -14.26 1.87
CA ASN A 99 10.54 -14.23 2.78
C ASN A 99 9.54 -13.11 2.48
N ILE A 100 9.78 -12.30 1.43
CA ILE A 100 8.97 -11.12 1.11
C ILE A 100 8.25 -11.33 -0.22
N LYS A 101 6.93 -11.16 -0.23
CA LYS A 101 6.11 -11.04 -1.44
C LYS A 101 5.63 -9.61 -1.58
N TYR A 102 5.70 -9.06 -2.79
CA TYR A 102 5.29 -7.69 -3.08
C TYR A 102 4.17 -7.67 -4.11
N TYR A 103 3.16 -6.87 -3.85
CA TYR A 103 2.03 -6.66 -4.73
C TYR A 103 1.66 -5.18 -4.79
N CYS A 104 1.58 -4.63 -5.99
CA CYS A 104 1.08 -3.29 -6.22
C CYS A 104 -0.31 -3.36 -6.85
N LEU A 105 -1.31 -2.73 -6.24
CA LEU A 105 -2.66 -2.68 -6.78
C LEU A 105 -2.78 -1.49 -7.74
N VAL A 106 -3.27 -1.76 -8.93
CA VAL A 106 -3.47 -0.75 -9.98
C VAL A 106 -4.87 -0.93 -10.58
N MET A 107 -5.63 0.13 -10.67
CA MET A 107 -6.90 0.17 -11.39
C MET A 107 -6.67 0.63 -12.83
N SER A 108 -7.30 -0.06 -13.79
CA SER A 108 -7.29 0.37 -15.18
C SER A 108 -8.16 1.63 -15.37
N ASN A 109 -7.88 2.38 -16.43
CA ASN A 109 -8.73 3.52 -16.82
C ASN A 109 -10.18 3.09 -17.02
N LYS A 110 -10.40 1.91 -17.63
CA LYS A 110 -11.73 1.34 -17.88
C LYS A 110 -12.45 1.09 -16.56
N TYR A 111 -11.79 0.47 -15.59
CA TYR A 111 -12.37 0.21 -14.28
C TYR A 111 -12.74 1.51 -13.56
N ILE A 112 -11.82 2.48 -13.52
CA ILE A 112 -12.03 3.77 -12.85
C ILE A 112 -13.22 4.50 -13.45
N MET A 113 -13.30 4.60 -14.79
CA MET A 113 -14.39 5.30 -15.49
C MET A 113 -15.77 4.67 -15.21
N ASN A 114 -15.83 3.34 -15.13
CA ASN A 114 -17.10 2.63 -14.95
C ASN A 114 -17.53 2.51 -13.47
N HIS A 115 -16.58 2.56 -12.53
CA HIS A 115 -16.82 2.25 -11.11
C HIS A 115 -16.43 3.39 -10.14
N PHE A 116 -16.26 4.62 -10.64
CA PHE A 116 -15.80 5.73 -9.79
C PHE A 116 -16.73 5.98 -8.58
N GLY A 117 -18.04 5.83 -8.76
CA GLY A 117 -19.01 5.91 -7.66
C GLY A 117 -18.78 4.87 -6.56
N ASP A 118 -18.45 3.64 -6.97
CA ASP A 118 -18.13 2.55 -6.04
C ASP A 118 -16.78 2.79 -5.36
N ILE A 119 -15.77 3.27 -6.08
CA ILE A 119 -14.46 3.63 -5.53
C ILE A 119 -14.63 4.63 -4.37
N LYS A 120 -15.41 5.69 -4.56
CA LYS A 120 -15.72 6.66 -3.49
C LYS A 120 -16.50 6.03 -2.34
N LYS A 121 -17.54 5.27 -2.64
CA LYS A 121 -18.40 4.61 -1.65
C LYS A 121 -17.62 3.64 -0.76
N TYR A 122 -16.73 2.86 -1.36
CA TYR A 122 -15.95 1.84 -0.66
C TYR A 122 -14.65 2.36 -0.02
N ALA A 123 -14.27 3.61 -0.25
CA ALA A 123 -13.10 4.23 0.37
C ALA A 123 -13.15 4.20 1.92
N SER A 124 -14.33 4.15 2.52
CA SER A 124 -14.54 4.18 3.98
C SER A 124 -15.01 2.85 4.58
N ILE A 125 -14.85 1.72 3.87
CA ILE A 125 -15.31 0.41 4.40
C ILE A 125 -14.49 -0.05 5.63
N VAL A 126 -13.20 0.16 5.62
CA VAL A 126 -12.30 -0.28 6.71
C VAL A 126 -11.84 0.91 7.55
N GLU A 127 -11.70 2.08 6.94
CA GLU A 127 -11.23 3.31 7.58
C GLU A 127 -12.31 4.37 7.52
N ASN A 128 -12.52 5.12 8.60
CA ASN A 128 -13.39 6.28 8.57
C ASN A 128 -12.63 7.46 7.93
N ARG A 129 -12.73 7.60 6.61
CA ARG A 129 -12.16 8.74 5.88
C ARG A 129 -13.12 9.91 5.93
N MET A 130 -12.61 11.06 6.35
CA MET A 130 -13.34 12.33 6.19
C MET A 130 -13.52 12.59 4.69
N ASP A 131 -14.52 13.40 4.31
CA ASP A 131 -14.78 13.76 2.91
C ASP A 131 -13.47 14.14 2.20
N ASP A 132 -13.11 13.32 1.23
CA ASP A 132 -11.89 13.50 0.43
C ASP A 132 -12.28 14.27 -0.85
N GLU A 133 -12.34 15.61 -0.72
CA GLU A 133 -12.61 16.49 -1.86
C GLU A 133 -11.55 16.37 -2.96
N SER A 134 -10.35 15.87 -2.63
CA SER A 134 -9.27 15.64 -3.60
C SER A 134 -9.47 14.37 -4.43
N CYS A 135 -10.35 13.46 -4.01
CA CYS A 135 -10.68 12.24 -4.76
C CYS A 135 -11.60 12.57 -5.95
N THR A 136 -11.01 13.05 -7.02
CA THR A 136 -11.68 13.23 -8.32
C THR A 136 -11.33 12.10 -9.27
N ILE A 137 -12.15 11.92 -10.32
CA ILE A 137 -11.88 10.89 -11.33
C ILE A 137 -10.54 11.11 -12.02
N GLU A 138 -10.19 12.38 -12.25
CA GLU A 138 -8.94 12.79 -12.89
C GLU A 138 -7.74 12.45 -12.02
N THR A 139 -7.79 12.73 -10.71
CA THR A 139 -6.69 12.38 -9.79
C THR A 139 -6.51 10.88 -9.69
N VAL A 140 -7.60 10.12 -9.57
CA VAL A 140 -7.53 8.64 -9.51
C VAL A 140 -6.96 8.06 -10.80
N LEU A 141 -7.34 8.58 -11.98
CA LEU A 141 -6.77 8.17 -13.27
C LEU A 141 -5.28 8.46 -13.34
N GLN A 142 -4.86 9.68 -12.99
CA GLN A 142 -3.46 10.11 -13.04
C GLN A 142 -2.58 9.29 -12.09
N ASP A 143 -3.02 9.09 -10.85
CA ASP A 143 -2.27 8.34 -9.86
C ASP A 143 -2.09 6.88 -10.28
N ASN A 144 -3.15 6.22 -10.76
CA ASN A 144 -3.04 4.83 -11.21
C ASN A 144 -2.18 4.69 -12.47
N ALA A 145 -2.26 5.62 -13.43
CA ALA A 145 -1.41 5.63 -14.60
C ALA A 145 0.08 5.78 -14.22
N LYS A 146 0.40 6.70 -13.30
CA LYS A 146 1.75 6.90 -12.78
C LYS A 146 2.27 5.66 -12.08
N ILE A 147 1.46 5.04 -11.21
CA ILE A 147 1.84 3.81 -10.48
C ILE A 147 2.09 2.65 -11.47
N LEU A 148 1.24 2.49 -12.48
CA LEU A 148 1.42 1.46 -13.51
C LEU A 148 2.74 1.64 -14.27
N GLU A 149 3.03 2.88 -14.69
CA GLU A 149 4.31 3.21 -15.34
C GLU A 149 5.50 2.86 -14.44
N GLN A 150 5.45 3.22 -13.17
CA GLN A 150 6.52 2.88 -12.22
C GLN A 150 6.66 1.36 -12.03
N CYS A 151 5.56 0.62 -11.94
CA CYS A 151 5.61 -0.85 -11.88
C CYS A 151 6.34 -1.45 -13.09
N GLN A 152 6.11 -0.90 -14.29
CA GLN A 152 6.76 -1.35 -15.52
C GLN A 152 8.26 -0.98 -15.56
N ILE A 153 8.61 0.25 -15.17
CA ILE A 153 10.00 0.74 -15.11
C ILE A 153 10.83 -0.13 -14.15
N TYR A 154 10.31 -0.36 -12.94
CA TYR A 154 11.02 -1.12 -11.90
C TYR A 154 10.80 -2.64 -11.99
N LYS A 155 9.99 -3.10 -12.94
CA LYS A 155 9.67 -4.53 -13.17
C LYS A 155 9.17 -5.24 -11.91
N VAL A 156 8.34 -4.56 -11.14
CA VAL A 156 7.72 -5.12 -9.93
C VAL A 156 6.38 -5.76 -10.25
N ASN A 157 5.95 -6.70 -9.41
CA ASN A 157 4.66 -7.36 -9.56
C ASN A 157 3.52 -6.39 -9.27
N TYR A 158 2.50 -6.38 -10.13
CA TYR A 158 1.28 -5.62 -9.90
C TYR A 158 0.03 -6.46 -10.23
N LEU A 159 -1.07 -6.13 -9.58
CA LEU A 159 -2.38 -6.70 -9.78
C LEU A 159 -3.25 -5.65 -10.46
N LEU A 160 -3.59 -5.89 -11.73
CA LEU A 160 -4.44 -4.98 -12.50
C LEU A 160 -5.92 -5.28 -12.22
N ILE A 161 -6.65 -4.28 -11.74
CA ILE A 161 -8.10 -4.32 -11.54
C ILE A 161 -8.73 -3.71 -12.80
N ASP A 162 -9.35 -4.53 -13.65
CA ASP A 162 -9.80 -4.09 -14.98
C ASP A 162 -11.33 -4.13 -15.15
N ASP A 163 -11.98 -5.27 -15.00
CA ASP A 163 -13.43 -5.40 -15.21
C ASP A 163 -14.22 -5.40 -13.89
N GLU A 164 -13.82 -6.23 -12.93
CA GLU A 164 -14.43 -6.37 -11.61
C GLU A 164 -13.37 -6.29 -10.52
N TYR A 165 -13.79 -5.87 -9.32
CA TYR A 165 -12.90 -5.88 -8.17
C TYR A 165 -12.74 -7.30 -7.61
N GLN A 166 -11.99 -8.13 -8.30
CA GLN A 166 -11.65 -9.50 -7.87
C GLN A 166 -10.17 -9.59 -7.54
N VAL A 167 -9.80 -9.05 -6.37
CA VAL A 167 -8.43 -9.14 -5.87
C VAL A 167 -8.35 -10.25 -4.85
N ASP A 168 -7.58 -11.30 -5.17
CA ASP A 168 -7.21 -12.37 -4.24
C ASP A 168 -5.73 -12.71 -4.40
N ILE A 169 -5.10 -13.08 -3.30
CA ILE A 169 -3.70 -13.49 -3.25
C ILE A 169 -3.66 -14.85 -2.57
N GLU A 170 -3.06 -15.83 -3.25
CA GLU A 170 -2.73 -17.11 -2.64
C GLU A 170 -1.27 -17.10 -2.17
N LEU A 171 -1.06 -17.57 -0.92
CA LEU A 171 0.24 -17.55 -0.24
C LEU A 171 0.94 -18.90 -0.27
#